data_3b1050493bdbf0a4b30d92be3c602b88
#
_entry.id   3b1050493bdbf0a4b30d92be3c602b88
#
_cell.length_a   1.000
_cell.length_b   1.000
_cell.length_c   1.000
_cell.angle_alpha   90.00
_cell.angle_beta   90.00
_cell.angle_gamma   90.00
#
_symmetry.space_group_name_H-M   'P 1'
#
loop_
_entity.id
_entity.type
_entity.pdbx_description
1 polymer ?
#
loop_
_entity_poly.entity_id
_entity_poly.type
_entity_poly.pdbx_seq_one_letter_code
_entity_poly.pdbx_strand_id
1 'polypeptide(L)'
;MALKVISKQSSKTEKPESLKDLIQATKPDQNKKDGDLIRVWENYLEKAYFWRALFFLQIPITIFALALASVIFINRNITLNVPPVPKPGIYSPESIPDVEFINFATNFVNLIFNVNPANIERHFETAKTFLAPQPQEAFTNIFFKQEVPIVKTTGASQVFIIDPLKTVVKRRGSTVQVRFTGERIRFLAGKETRYSFAFTEVTLRTVPHTNLNPYGIAVINFTDLKDVES
;
A
#
# COMPACT_ATOMS: atom_id res chain seq x y z
N MET A 1 -14.51 -5.93 54.53
CA MET A 1 -13.46 -6.78 54.01
C MET A 1 -12.13 -6.08 54.17
N ALA A 2 -11.14 -6.74 54.72
CA ALA A 2 -10.05 -6.21 55.52
C ALA A 2 -8.99 -5.42 54.72
N LEU A 3 -8.77 -4.19 55.15
CA LEU A 3 -7.62 -3.37 54.83
C LEU A 3 -6.44 -3.80 55.72
N LYS A 4 -5.37 -4.31 55.09
CA LYS A 4 -4.12 -4.71 55.74
C LYS A 4 -3.22 -3.47 55.83
N VAL A 5 -3.13 -2.96 57.09
CA VAL A 5 -2.25 -1.87 57.49
C VAL A 5 -0.79 -2.38 57.44
N ILE A 6 0.05 -1.77 56.59
CA ILE A 6 1.49 -1.98 56.58
C ILE A 6 2.11 -0.97 57.53
N SER A 7 2.63 -1.47 58.64
CA SER A 7 3.34 -0.69 59.65
C SER A 7 4.69 -0.21 59.10
N LYS A 8 4.88 1.09 59.17
CA LYS A 8 6.10 1.81 58.85
C LYS A 8 7.09 1.63 60.00
N GLN A 9 8.12 0.77 59.78
CA GLN A 9 9.26 0.68 60.69
C GLN A 9 10.15 1.91 60.47
N SER A 10 10.14 2.82 61.43
CA SER A 10 11.03 3.95 61.56
C SER A 10 12.41 3.44 62.02
N SER A 11 13.40 3.42 61.13
CA SER A 11 14.78 3.23 61.51
C SER A 11 15.31 4.50 62.12
N LYS A 12 15.50 4.47 63.42
CA LYS A 12 16.12 5.52 64.22
C LYS A 12 17.59 5.56 63.86
N THR A 13 18.03 6.55 63.08
CA THR A 13 19.43 6.84 62.78
C THR A 13 20.06 7.45 64.05
N GLU A 14 20.73 6.64 64.81
CA GLU A 14 21.56 7.14 65.94
C GLU A 14 22.75 7.94 65.31
N LYS A 15 22.85 9.19 65.74
CA LYS A 15 23.97 10.06 65.42
C LYS A 15 25.21 9.57 66.17
N PRO A 16 26.37 9.38 65.53
CA PRO A 16 27.57 8.95 66.22
C PRO A 16 28.06 10.04 67.18
N GLU A 17 28.19 9.69 68.45
CA GLU A 17 28.51 10.62 69.55
C GLU A 17 29.99 11.07 69.61
N SER A 18 30.90 10.38 68.93
CA SER A 18 32.31 10.79 68.93
C SER A 18 33.02 10.54 67.59
N LEU A 19 34.02 11.40 67.33
CA LEU A 19 34.92 11.26 66.17
C LEU A 19 35.70 9.91 66.17
N LYS A 20 35.86 9.31 67.35
CA LYS A 20 36.47 7.97 67.50
C LYS A 20 35.62 6.84 66.95
N ASP A 21 34.29 6.94 67.11
CA ASP A 21 33.35 5.94 66.59
C ASP A 21 33.24 5.98 65.08
N LEU A 22 33.36 7.21 64.50
CA LEU A 22 33.46 7.39 63.04
C LEU A 22 34.75 6.80 62.49
N ILE A 23 35.90 6.98 63.17
CA ILE A 23 37.18 6.43 62.77
C ILE A 23 37.23 4.90 62.90
N GLN A 24 36.55 4.37 63.94
CA GLN A 24 36.46 2.92 64.14
C GLN A 24 35.52 2.24 63.17
N ALA A 25 34.43 2.91 62.79
CA ALA A 25 33.47 2.46 61.75
C ALA A 25 34.08 2.57 60.35
N THR A 26 35.12 3.43 60.18
CA THR A 26 35.80 3.60 58.87
C THR A 26 37.06 2.76 58.72
N LYS A 27 37.49 2.04 59.82
CA LYS A 27 38.58 1.08 59.67
C LYS A 27 38.06 -0.14 58.87
N PRO A 28 38.51 -0.35 57.65
CA PRO A 28 38.12 -1.53 56.91
C PRO A 28 38.69 -2.76 57.60
N ASP A 29 37.79 -3.69 57.90
CA ASP A 29 38.13 -5.02 58.42
C ASP A 29 39.03 -5.71 57.41
N GLN A 30 40.37 -5.68 57.65
CA GLN A 30 41.37 -6.17 56.71
C GLN A 30 41.22 -7.68 56.39
N ASN A 31 40.64 -8.44 57.30
CA ASN A 31 40.39 -9.87 57.10
C ASN A 31 39.17 -10.19 56.20
N LYS A 32 38.27 -9.24 56.06
CA LYS A 32 37.08 -9.40 55.17
C LYS A 32 37.36 -8.99 53.74
N LYS A 33 38.38 -8.16 53.53
CA LYS A 33 38.68 -7.58 52.21
C LYS A 33 39.24 -8.57 51.19
N ASP A 34 40.06 -9.52 51.63
CA ASP A 34 40.71 -10.44 50.68
C ASP A 34 39.70 -11.45 50.09
N GLY A 35 38.77 -11.94 50.91
CA GLY A 35 37.70 -12.85 50.43
C GLY A 35 36.69 -12.16 49.50
N ASP A 36 36.36 -10.89 49.77
CA ASP A 36 35.44 -10.10 48.93
C ASP A 36 36.09 -9.68 47.61
N LEU A 37 37.37 -9.33 47.62
CA LEU A 37 38.14 -9.01 46.42
C LEU A 37 38.26 -10.21 45.49
N ILE A 38 38.54 -11.40 46.03
CA ILE A 38 38.62 -12.64 45.23
C ILE A 38 37.24 -12.95 44.61
N ARG A 39 36.14 -12.86 45.36
CA ARG A 39 34.77 -13.08 44.85
C ARG A 39 34.39 -12.05 43.79
N VAL A 40 34.78 -10.78 43.96
CA VAL A 40 34.54 -9.74 42.95
C VAL A 40 35.32 -10.05 41.66
N TRP A 41 36.57 -10.50 41.78
CA TRP A 41 37.40 -10.92 40.66
C TRP A 41 36.83 -12.14 39.93
N GLU A 42 36.41 -13.18 40.67
CA GLU A 42 35.75 -14.36 40.11
C GLU A 42 34.48 -13.98 39.35
N ASN A 43 33.63 -13.11 39.91
CA ASN A 43 32.45 -12.61 39.25
C ASN A 43 32.77 -11.81 37.96
N TYR A 44 33.86 -11.04 37.95
CA TYR A 44 34.31 -10.31 36.74
C TYR A 44 34.84 -11.28 35.69
N LEU A 45 35.55 -12.31 36.07
CA LEU A 45 36.07 -13.34 35.17
C LEU A 45 34.88 -14.15 34.56
N GLU A 46 33.92 -14.57 35.37
CA GLU A 46 32.73 -15.27 34.88
C GLU A 46 31.93 -14.42 33.92
N LYS A 47 31.74 -13.13 34.26
CA LYS A 47 31.07 -12.18 33.32
C LYS A 47 31.89 -12.01 32.04
N ALA A 48 33.20 -11.92 32.11
CA ALA A 48 34.06 -11.79 30.94
C ALA A 48 34.01 -13.05 30.05
N TYR A 49 34.00 -14.24 30.65
CA TYR A 49 33.84 -15.51 29.92
C TYR A 49 32.45 -15.61 29.28
N PHE A 50 31.39 -15.19 29.99
CA PHE A 50 30.03 -15.15 29.47
C PHE A 50 29.92 -14.23 28.25
N TRP A 51 30.47 -13.01 28.33
CA TRP A 51 30.47 -12.07 27.22
C TRP A 51 31.29 -12.55 26.02
N ARG A 52 32.43 -13.21 26.29
CA ARG A 52 33.22 -13.83 25.22
C ARG A 52 32.48 -14.97 24.56
N ALA A 53 31.84 -15.84 25.33
CA ALA A 53 31.03 -16.94 24.80
C ALA A 53 29.86 -16.41 23.95
N LEU A 54 29.17 -15.35 24.42
CA LEU A 54 28.10 -14.71 23.71
C LEU A 54 28.58 -14.07 22.39
N PHE A 55 29.76 -13.44 22.41
CA PHE A 55 30.39 -12.88 21.21
C PHE A 55 30.72 -13.95 20.17
N PHE A 56 31.31 -15.06 20.61
CA PHE A 56 31.63 -16.20 19.71
C PHE A 56 30.36 -16.85 19.15
N LEU A 57 29.27 -16.90 19.91
CA LEU A 57 27.97 -17.39 19.44
C LEU A 57 27.34 -16.45 18.43
N GLN A 58 27.54 -15.17 18.59
CA GLN A 58 26.94 -14.14 17.67
C GLN A 58 27.57 -14.15 16.27
N ILE A 59 28.88 -14.48 16.17
CA ILE A 59 29.60 -14.49 14.89
C ILE A 59 28.94 -15.46 13.88
N PRO A 60 28.72 -16.74 14.18
CA PRO A 60 28.09 -17.66 13.23
C PRO A 60 26.67 -17.26 12.89
N ILE A 61 25.90 -16.69 13.83
CA ILE A 61 24.55 -16.21 13.60
C ILE A 61 24.57 -15.05 12.59
N THR A 62 25.50 -14.10 12.77
CA THR A 62 25.65 -12.95 11.86
C THR A 62 26.07 -13.40 10.46
N ILE A 63 27.01 -14.33 10.35
CA ILE A 63 27.45 -14.90 9.07
C ILE A 63 26.29 -15.60 8.38
N PHE A 64 25.51 -16.40 9.11
CA PHE A 64 24.34 -17.08 8.58
C PHE A 64 23.27 -16.10 8.09
N ALA A 65 22.97 -15.06 8.87
CA ALA A 65 22.03 -14.01 8.48
C ALA A 65 22.47 -13.27 7.22
N LEU A 66 23.78 -12.94 7.11
CA LEU A 66 24.36 -12.31 5.92
C LEU A 66 24.29 -13.23 4.68
N ALA A 67 24.59 -14.51 4.85
CA ALA A 67 24.47 -15.49 3.78
C ALA A 67 23.03 -15.62 3.30
N LEU A 68 22.07 -15.69 4.22
CA LEU A 68 20.65 -15.79 3.92
C LEU A 68 20.12 -14.51 3.22
N ALA A 69 20.55 -13.34 3.69
CA ALA A 69 20.23 -12.07 3.05
C ALA A 69 20.83 -12.00 1.62
N SER A 70 22.05 -12.48 1.42
CA SER A 70 22.69 -12.55 0.10
C SER A 70 21.93 -13.48 -0.85
N VAL A 71 21.50 -14.65 -0.39
CA VAL A 71 20.70 -15.58 -1.19
C VAL A 71 19.37 -14.97 -1.58
N ILE A 72 18.67 -14.30 -0.64
CA ILE A 72 17.41 -13.60 -0.92
C ILE A 72 17.64 -12.46 -1.92
N PHE A 73 18.73 -11.72 -1.78
CA PHE A 73 19.05 -10.62 -2.68
C PHE A 73 19.38 -11.09 -4.10
N ILE A 74 20.17 -12.17 -4.24
CA ILE A 74 20.53 -12.77 -5.54
C ILE A 74 19.32 -13.42 -6.20
N ASN A 75 18.47 -14.12 -5.42
CA ASN A 75 17.25 -14.77 -5.93
C ASN A 75 16.06 -13.81 -6.06
N ARG A 76 16.23 -12.54 -5.71
CA ARG A 76 15.21 -11.54 -5.95
C ARG A 76 15.11 -11.24 -7.44
N ASN A 77 14.40 -12.11 -8.15
CA ASN A 77 13.96 -11.83 -9.51
C ASN A 77 13.01 -10.64 -9.47
N ILE A 78 13.55 -9.44 -9.62
CA ILE A 78 12.75 -8.27 -9.98
C ILE A 78 12.36 -8.52 -11.44
N THR A 79 11.26 -9.22 -11.66
CA THR A 79 10.60 -9.19 -12.95
C THR A 79 10.06 -7.77 -13.10
N LEU A 80 10.90 -6.89 -13.66
CA LEU A 80 10.39 -5.69 -14.29
C LEU A 80 9.50 -6.20 -15.43
N ASN A 81 8.21 -6.21 -15.18
CA ASN A 81 7.23 -6.41 -16.24
C ASN A 81 7.18 -5.12 -17.04
N VAL A 82 8.27 -4.85 -17.78
CA VAL A 82 8.24 -3.85 -18.84
C VAL A 82 7.40 -4.53 -19.93
N PRO A 83 6.17 -4.05 -20.18
CA PRO A 83 5.42 -4.61 -21.30
C PRO A 83 6.31 -4.51 -22.54
N PRO A 84 6.53 -5.59 -23.28
CA PRO A 84 7.35 -5.54 -24.48
C PRO A 84 6.76 -4.45 -25.37
N VAL A 85 7.57 -3.46 -25.72
CA VAL A 85 7.14 -2.43 -26.67
C VAL A 85 6.69 -3.17 -27.93
N PRO A 86 5.40 -3.15 -28.26
CA PRO A 86 4.91 -3.93 -29.37
C PRO A 86 5.57 -3.42 -30.66
N LYS A 87 6.01 -4.37 -31.50
CA LYS A 87 6.58 -4.00 -32.80
C LYS A 87 5.54 -3.26 -33.64
N PRO A 88 5.95 -2.30 -34.49
CA PRO A 88 5.02 -1.64 -35.39
C PRO A 88 4.18 -2.66 -36.20
N GLY A 89 2.86 -2.57 -36.17
CA GLY A 89 1.98 -3.49 -36.89
C GLY A 89 0.52 -3.39 -36.46
N ILE A 90 -0.38 -4.04 -37.15
CA ILE A 90 -1.76 -4.24 -36.75
C ILE A 90 -1.81 -5.52 -35.93
N TYR A 91 -2.22 -5.44 -34.69
CA TYR A 91 -2.37 -6.60 -33.82
C TYR A 91 -3.78 -7.18 -33.93
N SER A 92 -3.84 -8.50 -34.08
CA SER A 92 -5.11 -9.22 -33.87
C SER A 92 -5.48 -9.15 -32.41
N PRO A 93 -6.77 -8.98 -32.05
CA PRO A 93 -7.22 -9.04 -30.66
C PRO A 93 -6.75 -10.29 -29.91
N GLU A 94 -6.54 -11.40 -30.62
CA GLU A 94 -6.08 -12.67 -30.07
C GLU A 94 -4.61 -12.64 -29.62
N SER A 95 -3.79 -11.79 -30.23
CA SER A 95 -2.36 -11.67 -29.91
C SER A 95 -2.07 -10.75 -28.73
N ILE A 96 -3.06 -9.97 -28.29
CA ILE A 96 -2.93 -9.04 -27.17
C ILE A 96 -3.41 -9.73 -25.87
N PRO A 97 -2.61 -9.76 -24.80
CA PRO A 97 -3.04 -10.31 -23.51
C PRO A 97 -4.28 -9.61 -22.95
N ASP A 98 -5.15 -10.35 -22.24
CA ASP A 98 -6.36 -9.76 -21.60
C ASP A 98 -6.02 -8.65 -20.62
N VAL A 99 -4.86 -8.75 -19.95
CA VAL A 99 -4.38 -7.74 -19.00
C VAL A 99 -4.26 -6.35 -19.64
N GLU A 100 -3.84 -6.27 -20.90
CA GLU A 100 -3.71 -4.99 -21.61
C GLU A 100 -5.08 -4.36 -21.90
N PHE A 101 -6.05 -5.18 -22.29
CA PHE A 101 -7.43 -4.71 -22.46
C PHE A 101 -8.04 -4.26 -21.12
N ILE A 102 -7.79 -4.99 -20.05
CA ILE A 102 -8.25 -4.61 -18.71
C ILE A 102 -7.61 -3.29 -18.27
N ASN A 103 -6.29 -3.15 -18.41
CA ASN A 103 -5.56 -1.94 -18.03
C ASN A 103 -6.05 -0.71 -18.82
N PHE A 104 -6.19 -0.87 -20.14
CA PHE A 104 -6.67 0.19 -21.01
C PHE A 104 -8.10 0.61 -20.65
N ALA A 105 -9.01 -0.36 -20.48
CA ALA A 105 -10.38 -0.11 -20.10
C ALA A 105 -10.50 0.45 -18.67
N THR A 106 -9.68 0.01 -17.71
CA THR A 106 -9.63 0.55 -16.35
C THR A 106 -9.26 2.02 -16.34
N ASN A 107 -8.23 2.41 -17.11
CA ASN A 107 -7.85 3.82 -17.25
C ASN A 107 -9.00 4.66 -17.82
N PHE A 108 -9.67 4.18 -18.85
CA PHE A 108 -10.82 4.85 -19.42
C PHE A 108 -11.98 4.99 -18.42
N VAL A 109 -12.34 3.91 -17.72
CA VAL A 109 -13.40 3.88 -16.71
C VAL A 109 -13.09 4.83 -15.56
N ASN A 110 -11.85 4.87 -15.09
CA ASN A 110 -11.42 5.81 -14.05
C ASN A 110 -11.54 7.27 -14.49
N LEU A 111 -11.28 7.58 -15.76
CA LEU A 111 -11.40 8.94 -16.28
C LEU A 111 -12.86 9.39 -16.40
N ILE A 112 -13.80 8.49 -16.69
CA ILE A 112 -15.20 8.88 -16.89
C ILE A 112 -16.05 8.78 -15.62
N PHE A 113 -15.71 7.90 -14.67
CA PHE A 113 -16.53 7.68 -13.49
C PHE A 113 -15.92 8.18 -12.17
N ASN A 114 -14.63 8.55 -12.14
CA ASN A 114 -14.00 9.14 -10.96
C ASN A 114 -13.83 10.65 -11.15
N VAL A 115 -14.95 11.37 -11.05
CA VAL A 115 -15.03 12.78 -11.40
C VAL A 115 -15.48 13.65 -10.24
N ASN A 116 -14.97 14.87 -10.23
CA ASN A 116 -15.35 15.94 -9.34
C ASN A 116 -15.28 17.29 -10.09
N PRO A 117 -15.80 18.40 -9.52
CA PRO A 117 -15.80 19.70 -10.19
C PRO A 117 -14.43 20.20 -10.66
N ALA A 118 -13.35 19.80 -10.00
CA ALA A 118 -12.00 20.27 -10.31
C ALA A 118 -11.33 19.46 -11.45
N ASN A 119 -11.68 18.18 -11.63
CA ASN A 119 -10.98 17.30 -12.57
C ASN A 119 -11.81 16.92 -13.81
N ILE A 120 -13.13 17.08 -13.80
CA ILE A 120 -14.04 16.53 -14.80
C ILE A 120 -13.69 16.92 -16.26
N GLU A 121 -13.37 18.18 -16.53
CA GLU A 121 -13.02 18.60 -17.89
C GLU A 121 -11.76 17.92 -18.39
N ARG A 122 -10.69 17.96 -17.59
CA ARG A 122 -9.42 17.34 -17.94
C ARG A 122 -9.56 15.83 -18.10
N HIS A 123 -10.33 15.19 -17.24
CA HIS A 123 -10.59 13.75 -17.30
C HIS A 123 -11.33 13.39 -18.60
N PHE A 124 -12.35 14.14 -18.96
CA PHE A 124 -13.11 13.89 -20.19
C PHE A 124 -12.29 14.21 -21.46
N GLU A 125 -11.47 15.26 -21.46
CA GLU A 125 -10.53 15.52 -22.55
C GLU A 125 -9.56 14.34 -22.74
N THR A 126 -9.00 13.83 -21.65
CA THR A 126 -8.14 12.67 -21.70
C THR A 126 -8.91 11.42 -22.13
N ALA A 127 -10.10 11.16 -21.57
CA ALA A 127 -10.93 10.02 -21.95
C ALA A 127 -11.30 10.02 -23.45
N LYS A 128 -11.51 11.19 -24.04
CA LYS A 128 -11.77 11.33 -25.48
C LYS A 128 -10.65 10.76 -26.35
N THR A 129 -9.39 10.79 -25.90
CA THR A 129 -8.26 10.22 -26.63
C THR A 129 -8.27 8.68 -26.69
N PHE A 130 -9.00 8.04 -25.78
CA PHE A 130 -9.18 6.58 -25.75
C PHE A 130 -10.27 6.11 -26.75
N LEU A 131 -11.15 7.02 -27.18
CA LEU A 131 -12.26 6.68 -28.04
C LEU A 131 -11.85 6.57 -29.52
N ALA A 132 -12.43 5.60 -30.21
CA ALA A 132 -12.40 5.60 -31.67
C ALA A 132 -13.13 6.85 -32.22
N PRO A 133 -12.87 7.25 -33.48
CA PRO A 133 -13.45 8.49 -34.03
C PRO A 133 -14.98 8.56 -33.97
N GLN A 134 -15.66 7.44 -34.21
CA GLN A 134 -17.12 7.38 -34.25
C GLN A 134 -17.85 7.78 -32.95
N PRO A 135 -17.48 7.27 -31.74
CA PRO A 135 -18.14 7.65 -30.50
C PRO A 135 -17.72 9.01 -29.95
N GLN A 136 -16.71 9.69 -30.50
CA GLN A 136 -16.19 10.95 -29.94
C GLN A 136 -17.20 12.10 -29.99
N GLU A 137 -18.02 12.18 -31.04
CA GLU A 137 -19.01 13.23 -31.17
C GLU A 137 -20.16 13.05 -30.16
N ALA A 138 -20.68 11.83 -30.05
CA ALA A 138 -21.70 11.47 -29.05
C ALA A 138 -21.20 11.71 -27.63
N PHE A 139 -19.95 11.29 -27.35
CA PHE A 139 -19.30 11.53 -26.07
C PHE A 139 -19.20 13.02 -25.74
N THR A 140 -18.77 13.83 -26.69
CA THR A 140 -18.65 15.28 -26.50
C THR A 140 -20.03 15.91 -26.22
N ASN A 141 -21.07 15.49 -26.93
CA ASN A 141 -22.42 16.03 -26.74
C ASN A 141 -23.02 15.69 -25.38
N ILE A 142 -22.79 14.47 -24.89
CA ILE A 142 -23.32 14.00 -23.60
C ILE A 142 -22.47 14.53 -22.45
N PHE A 143 -21.17 14.23 -22.46
CA PHE A 143 -20.31 14.48 -21.31
C PHE A 143 -19.87 15.93 -21.19
N PHE A 144 -19.40 16.56 -22.26
CA PHE A 144 -18.96 17.96 -22.18
C PHE A 144 -20.12 18.97 -22.13
N LYS A 145 -21.16 18.75 -22.92
CA LYS A 145 -22.25 19.74 -22.99
C LYS A 145 -23.29 19.58 -21.89
N GLN A 146 -23.46 18.37 -21.35
CA GLN A 146 -24.48 18.10 -20.34
C GLN A 146 -23.88 17.85 -18.96
N GLU A 147 -22.96 16.89 -18.81
CA GLU A 147 -22.49 16.49 -17.50
C GLU A 147 -21.53 17.50 -16.85
N VAL A 148 -20.60 18.08 -17.61
CA VAL A 148 -19.63 19.05 -17.05
C VAL A 148 -20.33 20.23 -16.38
N PRO A 149 -21.30 20.90 -17.02
CA PRO A 149 -22.03 22.00 -16.37
C PRO A 149 -22.78 21.57 -15.11
N ILE A 150 -23.42 20.39 -15.15
CA ILE A 150 -24.17 19.85 -13.99
C ILE A 150 -23.23 19.65 -12.82
N VAL A 151 -22.13 18.93 -13.02
CA VAL A 151 -21.17 18.61 -11.95
C VAL A 151 -20.54 19.88 -11.38
N LYS A 152 -20.17 20.85 -12.22
CA LYS A 152 -19.62 22.14 -11.78
C LYS A 152 -20.61 22.97 -10.98
N THR A 153 -21.87 23.02 -11.41
CA THR A 153 -22.91 23.82 -10.76
C THR A 153 -23.38 23.19 -9.45
N THR A 154 -23.53 21.87 -9.41
CA THR A 154 -24.05 21.16 -8.24
C THR A 154 -22.98 20.82 -7.21
N GLY A 155 -21.69 20.90 -7.57
CA GLY A 155 -20.60 20.42 -6.73
C GLY A 155 -20.62 18.91 -6.53
N ALA A 156 -21.28 18.18 -7.44
CA ALA A 156 -21.37 16.72 -7.37
C ALA A 156 -20.02 16.07 -7.62
N SER A 157 -19.77 14.94 -6.97
CA SER A 157 -18.61 14.11 -7.21
C SER A 157 -19.03 12.64 -7.22
N GLN A 158 -18.31 11.84 -7.97
CA GLN A 158 -18.55 10.41 -8.05
C GLN A 158 -17.23 9.66 -8.01
N VAL A 159 -17.22 8.54 -7.30
CA VAL A 159 -16.12 7.57 -7.28
C VAL A 159 -16.68 6.20 -7.60
N PHE A 160 -16.03 5.49 -8.50
CA PHE A 160 -16.30 4.10 -8.83
C PHE A 160 -15.08 3.26 -8.51
N ILE A 161 -15.20 2.37 -7.53
CA ILE A 161 -14.15 1.48 -7.06
C ILE A 161 -14.36 0.12 -7.72
N ILE A 162 -13.49 -0.21 -8.66
CA ILE A 162 -13.57 -1.47 -9.41
C ILE A 162 -13.16 -2.63 -8.50
N ASP A 163 -13.94 -3.72 -8.52
CA ASP A 163 -13.58 -5.00 -7.91
C ASP A 163 -12.79 -5.85 -8.93
N PRO A 164 -11.47 -6.03 -8.74
CA PRO A 164 -10.66 -6.78 -9.70
C PRO A 164 -11.09 -8.24 -9.85
N LEU A 165 -11.66 -8.83 -8.80
CA LEU A 165 -12.09 -10.24 -8.80
C LEU A 165 -13.39 -10.46 -9.60
N LYS A 166 -14.15 -9.39 -9.85
CA LYS A 166 -15.41 -9.43 -10.62
C LYS A 166 -15.27 -8.83 -12.01
N THR A 167 -14.04 -8.57 -12.45
CA THR A 167 -13.78 -8.10 -13.81
C THR A 167 -13.82 -9.27 -14.79
N VAL A 168 -14.61 -9.15 -15.85
CA VAL A 168 -14.81 -10.21 -16.84
C VAL A 168 -14.46 -9.70 -18.22
N VAL A 169 -13.61 -10.44 -18.94
CA VAL A 169 -13.26 -10.18 -20.33
C VAL A 169 -13.98 -11.18 -21.24
N LYS A 170 -14.64 -10.69 -22.27
CA LYS A 170 -15.28 -11.51 -23.31
C LYS A 170 -14.78 -11.08 -24.68
N ARG A 171 -14.24 -12.00 -25.44
CA ARG A 171 -13.79 -11.78 -26.82
C ARG A 171 -14.90 -12.16 -27.80
N ARG A 172 -15.18 -11.29 -28.78
CA ARG A 172 -16.17 -11.53 -29.84
C ARG A 172 -15.58 -11.09 -31.18
N GLY A 173 -14.94 -12.02 -31.88
CA GLY A 173 -14.29 -11.72 -33.15
C GLY A 173 -13.25 -10.59 -33.02
N SER A 174 -13.47 -9.48 -33.71
CA SER A 174 -12.55 -8.33 -33.69
C SER A 174 -12.73 -7.38 -32.50
N THR A 175 -13.64 -7.69 -31.59
CA THR A 175 -13.94 -6.83 -30.44
C THR A 175 -13.73 -7.57 -29.11
N VAL A 176 -13.32 -6.81 -28.09
CA VAL A 176 -13.16 -7.31 -26.73
C VAL A 176 -14.05 -6.49 -25.81
N GLN A 177 -14.90 -7.15 -25.06
CA GLN A 177 -15.78 -6.54 -24.09
C GLN A 177 -15.23 -6.79 -22.69
N VAL A 178 -15.02 -5.73 -21.94
CA VAL A 178 -14.59 -5.79 -20.53
C VAL A 178 -15.73 -5.27 -19.67
N ARG A 179 -16.23 -6.12 -18.77
CA ARG A 179 -17.23 -5.74 -17.76
C ARG A 179 -16.53 -5.53 -16.44
N PHE A 180 -16.74 -4.37 -15.87
CA PHE A 180 -16.32 -4.01 -14.53
C PHE A 180 -17.51 -4.00 -13.60
N THR A 181 -17.34 -4.59 -12.43
CA THR A 181 -18.31 -4.52 -11.33
C THR A 181 -17.60 -3.91 -10.14
N GLY A 182 -18.28 -3.09 -9.38
CA GLY A 182 -17.66 -2.39 -8.25
C GLY A 182 -18.65 -1.60 -7.43
N GLU A 183 -18.10 -0.74 -6.59
CA GLU A 183 -18.84 0.13 -5.68
C GLU A 183 -18.88 1.55 -6.24
N ARG A 184 -20.08 2.11 -6.31
CA ARG A 184 -20.30 3.49 -6.74
C ARG A 184 -20.68 4.33 -5.55
N ILE A 185 -19.93 5.38 -5.29
CA ILE A 185 -20.19 6.34 -4.22
C ILE A 185 -20.40 7.70 -4.85
N ARG A 186 -21.52 8.34 -4.52
CA ARG A 186 -21.85 9.69 -4.98
C ARG A 186 -21.85 10.66 -3.81
N PHE A 187 -21.30 11.83 -4.05
CA PHE A 187 -21.26 12.93 -3.10
C PHE A 187 -21.94 14.15 -3.70
N LEU A 188 -22.63 14.90 -2.87
CA LEU A 188 -23.17 16.20 -3.19
C LEU A 188 -22.78 17.20 -2.11
N ALA A 189 -22.13 18.29 -2.49
CA ALA A 189 -21.59 19.27 -1.56
C ALA A 189 -20.74 18.66 -0.44
N GLY A 190 -19.92 17.64 -0.78
CA GLY A 190 -19.03 16.94 0.15
C GLY A 190 -19.70 15.91 1.08
N LYS A 191 -21.01 15.72 0.99
CA LYS A 191 -21.74 14.69 1.75
C LYS A 191 -22.05 13.50 0.85
N GLU A 192 -21.82 12.29 1.35
CA GLU A 192 -22.24 11.07 0.68
C GLU A 192 -23.77 11.06 0.55
N THR A 193 -24.25 10.89 -0.66
CA THR A 193 -25.69 10.89 -0.96
C THR A 193 -26.18 9.52 -1.39
N ARG A 194 -25.31 8.70 -1.99
CA ARG A 194 -25.69 7.38 -2.48
C ARG A 194 -24.48 6.46 -2.56
N TYR A 195 -24.67 5.27 -2.03
CA TYR A 195 -23.80 4.11 -2.19
C TYR A 195 -24.57 3.01 -2.91
N SER A 196 -24.00 2.43 -3.96
CA SER A 196 -24.61 1.32 -4.69
C SER A 196 -23.54 0.42 -5.31
N PHE A 197 -23.86 -0.86 -5.48
CA PHE A 197 -23.09 -1.70 -6.39
C PHE A 197 -23.49 -1.39 -7.82
N ALA A 198 -22.51 -1.23 -8.68
CA ALA A 198 -22.75 -0.89 -10.07
C ALA A 198 -21.84 -1.68 -10.99
N PHE A 199 -22.23 -1.76 -12.26
CA PHE A 199 -21.39 -2.31 -13.32
C PHE A 199 -21.39 -1.41 -14.54
N THR A 200 -20.31 -1.51 -15.32
CA THR A 200 -20.17 -0.90 -16.63
C THR A 200 -19.52 -1.87 -17.60
N GLU A 201 -19.79 -1.71 -18.87
CA GLU A 201 -19.18 -2.50 -19.94
C GLU A 201 -18.49 -1.59 -20.93
N VAL A 202 -17.25 -1.90 -21.24
CA VAL A 202 -16.44 -1.20 -22.23
C VAL A 202 -16.15 -2.15 -23.38
N THR A 203 -16.51 -1.76 -24.58
CA THR A 203 -16.21 -2.52 -25.79
C THR A 203 -15.03 -1.89 -26.51
N LEU A 204 -14.01 -2.69 -26.74
CA LEU A 204 -12.73 -2.32 -27.30
C LEU A 204 -12.54 -2.96 -28.66
N ARG A 205 -11.80 -2.29 -29.51
CA ARG A 205 -11.33 -2.84 -30.79
C ARG A 205 -9.87 -2.49 -31.00
N THR A 206 -9.16 -3.34 -31.71
CA THR A 206 -7.81 -3.04 -32.18
C THR A 206 -7.86 -2.08 -33.37
N VAL A 207 -6.99 -1.08 -33.33
CA VAL A 207 -6.78 -0.05 -34.36
C VAL A 207 -5.29 -0.01 -34.68
N PRO A 208 -4.87 0.62 -35.78
CA PRO A 208 -3.45 0.82 -36.04
C PRO A 208 -2.78 1.51 -34.86
N HIS A 209 -1.64 0.97 -34.41
CA HIS A 209 -0.94 1.52 -33.26
C HIS A 209 -0.31 2.89 -33.62
N THR A 210 -0.20 3.73 -32.60
CA THR A 210 0.53 5.00 -32.66
C THR A 210 1.48 5.09 -31.48
N ASN A 211 2.39 6.08 -31.49
CA ASN A 211 3.27 6.30 -30.33
C ASN A 211 2.50 6.58 -29.02
N LEU A 212 1.29 7.11 -29.12
CA LEU A 212 0.41 7.38 -27.98
C LEU A 212 -0.44 6.16 -27.56
N ASN A 213 -0.58 5.20 -28.48
CA ASN A 213 -1.36 3.97 -28.25
C ASN A 213 -0.57 2.77 -28.79
N PRO A 214 0.42 2.29 -28.03
CA PRO A 214 1.36 1.28 -28.50
C PRO A 214 0.73 -0.07 -28.80
N TYR A 215 -0.39 -0.41 -28.18
CA TYR A 215 -1.12 -1.64 -28.48
C TYR A 215 -2.21 -1.47 -29.55
N GLY A 216 -2.47 -0.24 -29.96
CA GLY A 216 -3.53 0.03 -30.90
C GLY A 216 -4.90 -0.43 -30.39
N ILE A 217 -5.25 -0.07 -29.17
CA ILE A 217 -6.56 -0.37 -28.57
C ILE A 217 -7.39 0.90 -28.54
N ALA A 218 -8.65 0.83 -28.96
CA ALA A 218 -9.58 1.96 -28.86
C ALA A 218 -10.93 1.52 -28.33
N VAL A 219 -11.58 2.41 -27.58
CA VAL A 219 -12.96 2.22 -27.10
C VAL A 219 -13.91 2.55 -28.25
N ILE A 220 -14.76 1.60 -28.61
CA ILE A 220 -15.79 1.81 -29.64
C ILE A 220 -17.19 1.99 -29.04
N ASN A 221 -17.41 1.49 -27.84
CA ASN A 221 -18.64 1.65 -27.12
C ASN A 221 -18.42 1.46 -25.62
N PHE A 222 -19.24 2.08 -24.81
CA PHE A 222 -19.30 1.86 -23.37
C PHE A 222 -20.70 2.14 -22.85
N THR A 223 -21.02 1.54 -21.69
CA THR A 223 -22.31 1.78 -21.01
C THR A 223 -22.08 2.65 -19.79
N ASP A 224 -23.04 3.49 -19.47
CA ASP A 224 -23.05 4.20 -18.20
C ASP A 224 -23.15 3.19 -17.03
N LEU A 225 -22.77 3.66 -15.83
CA LEU A 225 -22.88 2.85 -14.62
C LEU A 225 -24.33 2.46 -14.34
N LYS A 226 -24.60 1.17 -14.36
CA LYS A 226 -25.90 0.61 -14.00
C LYS A 226 -25.81 0.04 -12.60
N ASP A 227 -26.74 0.45 -11.74
CA ASP A 227 -26.84 -0.12 -10.41
C ASP A 227 -27.26 -1.59 -10.54
N VAL A 228 -26.64 -2.44 -9.73
CA VAL A 228 -27.06 -3.86 -9.62
C VAL A 228 -28.30 -3.86 -8.75
N GLU A 229 -29.43 -4.25 -9.33
CA GLU A 229 -30.65 -4.47 -8.55
C GLU A 229 -30.39 -5.64 -7.57
N SER A 230 -30.56 -5.35 -6.28
CA SER A 230 -30.41 -6.32 -5.19
C SER A 230 -31.64 -7.23 -5.08
#